data_2e1ba46d44b4f5fae6e22950e158c32e
#
_entry.id   2e1ba46d44b4f5fae6e22950e158c32e
#
_cell.length_a   1.000
_cell.length_b   1.000
_cell.length_c   1.000
_cell.angle_alpha   90.00
_cell.angle_beta   90.00
_cell.angle_gamma   90.00
#
_symmetry.space_group_name_H-M   'P 1'
#
loop_
_entity.id
_entity.type
_entity.pdbx_description
1 polymer ?
#
loop_
_entity_poly.entity_id
_entity_poly.type
_entity_poly.pdbx_seq_one_letter_code
_entity_poly.pdbx_strand_id
1 'polypeptide(L)'
;MIDKNNKEKLGSIGLFLTALIWGYSFVAVKVVVNELAPFYLVGFRNFIGGIFLFLIFFKITKTITKRDILLTLPIGITLFFGFWLQTISAQFITASKIAFFTGAYVILVPFFTWIVYKKKPHAAAFIAALITLI
;
A
#
# COMPACT_ATOMS: atom_id res chain seq x y z
N MET A 1 -6.77 -30.54 6.91
CA MET A 1 -5.59 -29.67 7.19
C MET A 1 -4.96 -29.32 5.85
N ILE A 2 -4.88 -28.02 5.49
CA ILE A 2 -4.19 -27.61 4.24
C ILE A 2 -2.70 -27.77 4.51
N ASP A 3 -2.02 -28.54 3.65
CA ASP A 3 -0.58 -28.77 3.71
C ASP A 3 0.18 -27.43 3.69
N LYS A 4 1.29 -27.34 4.46
CA LYS A 4 2.12 -26.12 4.59
C LYS A 4 2.55 -25.60 3.20
N ASN A 5 2.94 -26.51 2.31
CA ASN A 5 3.34 -26.20 0.94
C ASN A 5 2.19 -25.55 0.12
N ASN A 6 0.95 -26.00 0.31
CA ASN A 6 -0.22 -25.42 -0.35
C ASN A 6 -0.57 -24.03 0.19
N LYS A 7 -0.34 -23.76 1.47
CA LYS A 7 -0.52 -22.41 2.05
C LYS A 7 0.50 -21.43 1.51
N GLU A 8 1.74 -21.84 1.38
CA GLU A 8 2.81 -21.00 0.82
C GLU A 8 2.56 -20.67 -0.66
N LYS A 9 2.14 -21.66 -1.45
CA LYS A 9 1.77 -21.45 -2.87
C LYS A 9 0.56 -20.50 -3.00
N LEU A 10 -0.48 -20.69 -2.19
CA LEU A 10 -1.66 -19.83 -2.19
C LEU A 10 -1.30 -18.39 -1.79
N GLY A 11 -0.42 -18.22 -0.79
CA GLY A 11 0.11 -16.93 -0.38
C GLY A 11 0.88 -16.23 -1.51
N SER A 12 1.75 -16.97 -2.20
CA SER A 12 2.53 -16.44 -3.33
C SER A 12 1.65 -16.00 -4.50
N ILE A 13 0.63 -16.81 -4.83
CA ILE A 13 -0.36 -16.44 -5.86
C ILE A 13 -1.13 -15.19 -5.45
N GLY A 14 -1.56 -15.10 -4.19
CA GLY A 14 -2.25 -13.93 -3.66
C GLY A 14 -1.40 -12.65 -3.75
N LEU A 15 -0.11 -12.74 -3.41
CA LEU A 15 0.83 -11.62 -3.53
C LEU A 15 1.03 -11.20 -4.99
N PHE A 16 1.15 -12.16 -5.90
CA PHE A 16 1.28 -11.88 -7.33
C PHE A 16 0.05 -11.16 -7.89
N LEU A 17 -1.16 -11.66 -7.57
CA LEU A 17 -2.41 -11.03 -7.99
C LEU A 17 -2.54 -9.61 -7.39
N THR A 18 -2.16 -9.43 -6.13
CA THR A 18 -2.16 -8.11 -5.49
C THR A 18 -1.22 -7.14 -6.22
N ALA A 19 -0.03 -7.59 -6.60
CA ALA A 19 0.93 -6.78 -7.34
C ALA A 19 0.39 -6.37 -8.73
N LEU A 20 -0.28 -7.29 -9.45
CA LEU A 20 -0.92 -7.00 -10.73
C LEU A 20 -2.04 -5.96 -10.60
N ILE A 21 -2.93 -6.13 -9.61
CA ILE A 21 -4.05 -5.21 -9.35
C ILE A 21 -3.49 -3.83 -8.97
N TRP A 22 -2.46 -3.80 -8.13
CA TRP A 22 -1.86 -2.55 -7.69
C TRP A 22 -1.15 -1.84 -8.85
N GLY A 23 -0.38 -2.58 -9.67
CA GLY A 23 0.26 -2.04 -10.88
C GLY A 23 -0.76 -1.43 -11.84
N TYR A 24 -1.87 -2.14 -12.11
CA TYR A 24 -2.96 -1.62 -12.94
C TYR A 24 -3.60 -0.35 -12.35
N SER A 25 -3.67 -0.24 -11.02
CA SER A 25 -4.28 0.91 -10.35
C SER A 25 -3.60 2.24 -10.69
N PHE A 26 -2.29 2.26 -10.98
CA PHE A 26 -1.58 3.48 -11.39
C PHE A 26 -2.08 3.98 -12.75
N VAL A 27 -2.36 3.06 -13.67
CA VAL A 27 -2.91 3.40 -14.99
C VAL A 27 -4.34 3.92 -14.84
N ALA A 28 -5.17 3.24 -14.06
CA ALA A 28 -6.55 3.65 -13.81
C ALA A 28 -6.62 5.04 -13.15
N VAL A 29 -5.78 5.31 -12.15
CA VAL A 29 -5.68 6.62 -11.50
C VAL A 29 -5.25 7.69 -12.51
N LYS A 30 -4.26 7.41 -13.38
CA LYS A 30 -3.78 8.36 -14.38
C LYS A 30 -4.88 8.76 -15.38
N VAL A 31 -5.74 7.84 -15.76
CA VAL A 31 -6.86 8.12 -16.68
C VAL A 31 -7.89 9.02 -16.02
N VAL A 32 -8.26 8.74 -14.77
CA VAL A 32 -9.39 9.39 -14.09
C VAL A 32 -9.00 10.72 -13.43
N VAL A 33 -7.72 10.91 -13.08
CA VAL A 33 -7.29 12.07 -12.29
C VAL A 33 -7.47 13.42 -12.98
N ASN A 34 -7.60 13.44 -14.30
CA ASN A 34 -7.85 14.66 -15.06
C ASN A 34 -9.35 15.04 -15.10
N GLU A 35 -10.23 14.06 -14.89
CA GLU A 35 -11.68 14.25 -14.89
C GLU A 35 -12.23 14.49 -13.47
N LEU A 36 -11.59 13.91 -12.47
CA LEU A 36 -12.02 13.98 -11.09
C LEU A 36 -10.89 14.53 -10.20
N ALA A 37 -11.17 15.55 -9.41
CA ALA A 37 -10.17 16.13 -8.52
C ALA A 37 -9.55 15.05 -7.59
N PRO A 38 -8.22 15.07 -7.37
CA PRO A 38 -7.49 14.05 -6.62
C PRO A 38 -8.07 13.69 -5.26
N PHE A 39 -8.56 14.70 -4.54
CA PHE A 39 -9.17 14.50 -3.22
C PHE A 39 -10.41 13.61 -3.29
N TYR A 40 -11.30 13.85 -4.23
CA TYR A 40 -12.52 13.04 -4.40
C TYR A 40 -12.17 11.63 -4.87
N LEU A 41 -11.23 11.50 -5.80
CA LEU A 41 -10.79 10.18 -6.30
C LEU A 41 -10.25 9.30 -5.16
N VAL A 42 -9.38 9.85 -4.32
CA VAL A 42 -8.84 9.13 -3.16
C VAL A 42 -9.91 8.86 -2.12
N GLY A 43 -10.77 9.84 -1.85
CA GLY A 43 -11.89 9.72 -0.92
C GLY A 43 -12.83 8.57 -1.32
N PHE A 44 -13.32 8.57 -2.56
CA PHE A 44 -14.21 7.52 -3.08
C PHE A 44 -13.55 6.14 -3.04
N ARG A 45 -12.29 6.03 -3.48
CA ARG A 45 -11.56 4.76 -3.48
C ARG A 45 -11.43 4.18 -2.08
N ASN A 46 -11.02 5.01 -1.11
CA ASN A 46 -10.88 4.57 0.27
C ASN A 46 -12.24 4.27 0.93
N PHE A 47 -13.26 5.05 0.63
CA PHE A 47 -14.61 4.85 1.17
C PHE A 47 -15.22 3.53 0.68
N ILE A 48 -15.16 3.28 -0.63
CA ILE A 48 -15.66 2.03 -1.22
C ILE A 48 -14.85 0.85 -0.68
N GLY A 49 -13.51 0.93 -0.68
CA GLY A 49 -12.66 -0.10 -0.11
C GLY A 49 -12.96 -0.36 1.36
N GLY A 50 -13.18 0.68 2.15
CA GLY A 50 -13.58 0.60 3.56
C GLY A 50 -14.91 -0.12 3.75
N ILE A 51 -15.92 0.16 2.93
CA ILE A 51 -17.21 -0.55 2.97
C ILE A 51 -17.01 -2.04 2.68
N PHE A 52 -16.27 -2.39 1.62
CA PHE A 52 -16.01 -3.80 1.30
C PHE A 52 -15.28 -4.52 2.44
N LEU A 53 -14.24 -3.91 3.00
CA LEU A 53 -13.53 -4.48 4.15
C LEU A 53 -14.44 -4.63 5.37
N PHE A 54 -15.28 -3.63 5.65
CA PHE A 54 -16.25 -3.69 6.74
C PHE A 54 -17.23 -4.85 6.56
N LEU A 55 -17.76 -5.06 5.35
CA LEU A 55 -18.70 -6.15 5.06
C LEU A 55 -18.03 -7.53 5.18
N ILE A 56 -16.81 -7.68 4.66
CA ILE A 56 -16.07 -8.96 4.72
C ILE A 56 -15.70 -9.31 6.17
N PHE A 57 -15.24 -8.32 6.93
CA PHE A 57 -14.75 -8.52 8.30
C PHE A 57 -15.73 -8.07 9.37
N PHE A 58 -17.02 -8.00 9.07
CA PHE A 58 -18.06 -7.50 9.98
C PHE A 58 -18.04 -8.14 11.37
N LYS A 59 -17.75 -9.44 11.45
CA LYS A 59 -17.65 -10.15 12.74
C LYS A 59 -16.47 -9.64 13.58
N ILE A 60 -15.36 -9.32 12.93
CA ILE A 60 -14.13 -8.82 13.59
C ILE A 60 -14.31 -7.37 14.02
N THR A 61 -15.04 -6.56 13.24
CA THR A 61 -15.27 -5.15 13.61
C THR A 61 -15.98 -4.97 14.94
N LYS A 62 -16.78 -5.96 15.38
CA LYS A 62 -17.44 -5.95 16.68
C LYS A 62 -16.48 -6.10 17.87
N THR A 63 -15.26 -6.57 17.64
CA THR A 63 -14.23 -6.73 18.68
C THR A 63 -13.28 -5.53 18.77
N ILE A 64 -13.42 -4.55 17.88
CA ILE A 64 -12.57 -3.35 17.81
C ILE A 64 -12.84 -2.48 19.04
N THR A 65 -11.77 -2.15 19.74
CA THR A 65 -11.81 -1.27 20.91
C THR A 65 -11.52 0.18 20.54
N LYS A 66 -11.88 1.12 21.41
CA LYS A 66 -11.50 2.54 21.25
C LYS A 66 -9.99 2.73 21.15
N ARG A 67 -9.22 1.90 21.84
CA ARG A 67 -7.76 1.93 21.79
C ARG A 67 -7.23 1.55 20.40
N ASP A 68 -7.83 0.54 19.77
CA ASP A 68 -7.44 0.11 18.43
C ASP A 68 -7.68 1.24 17.42
N ILE A 69 -8.83 1.93 17.54
CA ILE A 69 -9.14 3.09 16.68
C ILE A 69 -8.12 4.21 16.89
N LEU A 70 -7.80 4.56 18.14
CA LEU A 70 -6.83 5.63 18.44
C LEU A 70 -5.43 5.31 17.92
N LEU A 71 -5.00 4.04 17.98
CA LEU A 71 -3.69 3.62 17.48
C LEU A 71 -3.62 3.54 15.96
N THR A 72 -4.73 3.19 15.30
CA THR A 72 -4.77 3.05 13.83
C THR A 72 -5.11 4.36 13.11
N LEU A 73 -5.76 5.31 13.78
CA LEU A 73 -6.17 6.58 13.19
C LEU A 73 -4.98 7.38 12.59
N PRO A 74 -3.85 7.57 13.27
CA PRO A 74 -2.69 8.25 12.69
C PRO A 74 -2.15 7.55 11.44
N ILE A 75 -2.16 6.21 11.43
CA ILE A 75 -1.74 5.41 10.29
C ILE A 75 -2.67 5.65 9.11
N GLY A 76 -3.98 5.60 9.33
CA GLY A 76 -4.99 5.85 8.31
C GLY A 76 -4.89 7.27 7.72
N ILE A 77 -4.69 8.27 8.57
CA ILE A 77 -4.50 9.67 8.14
C ILE A 77 -3.24 9.78 7.27
N THR A 78 -2.12 9.24 7.71
CA THR A 78 -0.85 9.28 6.97
C THR A 78 -0.98 8.59 5.61
N LEU A 79 -1.63 7.42 5.56
CA LEU A 79 -1.89 6.70 4.31
C LEU A 79 -2.79 7.51 3.37
N PHE A 80 -3.84 8.15 3.89
CA PHE A 80 -4.73 8.99 3.07
C PHE A 80 -3.95 10.13 2.43
N PHE A 81 -3.16 10.86 3.20
CA PHE A 81 -2.32 11.95 2.66
C PHE A 81 -1.27 11.43 1.67
N GLY A 82 -0.65 10.29 1.94
CA GLY A 82 0.28 9.66 1.02
C GLY A 82 -0.37 9.35 -0.34
N PHE A 83 -1.53 8.71 -0.34
CA PHE A 83 -2.29 8.44 -1.57
C PHE A 83 -2.80 9.71 -2.24
N TRP A 84 -3.18 10.72 -1.48
CA TRP A 84 -3.62 11.99 -2.04
C TRP A 84 -2.50 12.72 -2.76
N LEU A 85 -1.34 12.85 -2.16
CA LEU A 85 -0.15 13.46 -2.79
C LEU A 85 0.30 12.65 -4.02
N GLN A 86 0.29 11.31 -3.92
CA GLN A 86 0.57 10.44 -5.06
C GLN A 86 -0.43 10.67 -6.21
N THR A 87 -1.72 10.82 -5.91
CA THR A 87 -2.75 11.07 -6.90
C THR A 87 -2.61 12.46 -7.53
N ILE A 88 -2.22 13.48 -6.76
CA ILE A 88 -1.88 14.81 -7.31
C ILE A 88 -0.72 14.66 -8.30
N SER A 89 0.34 13.93 -7.97
CA SER A 89 1.47 13.74 -8.88
C SER A 89 1.07 13.07 -10.20
N ALA A 90 0.01 12.26 -10.19
CA ALA A 90 -0.52 11.63 -11.38
C ALA A 90 -1.05 12.63 -12.44
N GLN A 91 -1.37 13.86 -12.07
CA GLN A 91 -1.73 14.90 -13.04
C GLN A 91 -0.53 15.33 -13.88
N PHE A 92 0.68 15.30 -13.32
CA PHE A 92 1.88 15.91 -13.91
C PHE A 92 2.85 14.90 -14.53
N ILE A 93 2.83 13.64 -14.09
CA ILE A 93 3.75 12.61 -14.56
C ILE A 93 3.03 11.36 -15.06
N THR A 94 3.75 10.49 -15.77
CA THR A 94 3.19 9.24 -16.33
C THR A 94 2.94 8.20 -15.24
N ALA A 95 2.03 7.25 -15.50
CA ALA A 95 1.74 6.12 -14.59
C ALA A 95 3.01 5.32 -14.26
N SER A 96 3.90 5.09 -15.24
CA SER A 96 5.16 4.38 -15.03
C SER A 96 6.09 5.12 -14.08
N LYS A 97 6.20 6.45 -14.18
CA LYS A 97 7.01 7.26 -13.25
C LYS A 97 6.44 7.21 -11.84
N ILE A 98 5.11 7.27 -11.68
CA ILE A 98 4.47 7.15 -10.36
C ILE A 98 4.77 5.78 -9.76
N ALA A 99 4.60 4.70 -10.53
CA ALA A 99 4.87 3.35 -10.09
C ALA A 99 6.34 3.17 -9.66
N PHE A 100 7.28 3.70 -10.45
CA PHE A 100 8.71 3.66 -10.14
C PHE A 100 9.03 4.40 -8.83
N PHE A 101 8.59 5.65 -8.67
CA PHE A 101 8.83 6.41 -7.45
C PHE A 101 8.14 5.78 -6.23
N THR A 102 6.95 5.21 -6.43
CA THR A 102 6.27 4.47 -5.37
C THR A 102 7.05 3.22 -4.99
N GLY A 103 7.57 2.45 -5.97
CA GLY A 103 8.43 1.28 -5.70
C GLY A 103 9.73 1.66 -4.98
N ALA A 104 10.29 2.83 -5.29
CA ALA A 104 11.54 3.30 -4.71
C ALA A 104 11.50 3.48 -3.18
N TYR A 105 10.32 3.62 -2.54
CA TYR A 105 10.24 3.70 -1.08
C TYR A 105 10.80 2.44 -0.38
N VAL A 106 10.82 1.30 -1.07
CA VAL A 106 11.37 0.04 -0.52
C VAL A 106 12.82 0.22 -0.07
N ILE A 107 13.60 1.08 -0.76
CA ILE A 107 14.96 1.40 -0.34
C ILE A 107 15.00 2.09 1.02
N LEU A 108 14.00 2.92 1.31
CA LEU A 108 13.93 3.67 2.56
C LEU A 108 13.58 2.79 3.77
N VAL A 109 12.95 1.63 3.55
CA VAL A 109 12.51 0.71 4.62
C VAL A 109 13.66 0.29 5.54
N PRO A 110 14.82 -0.21 5.06
CA PRO A 110 15.92 -0.58 5.96
C PRO A 110 16.48 0.61 6.73
N PHE A 111 16.49 1.83 6.15
CA PHE A 111 16.94 3.03 6.86
C PHE A 111 15.98 3.41 7.99
N PHE A 112 14.68 3.46 7.73
CA PHE A 112 13.69 3.75 8.77
C PHE A 112 13.67 2.66 9.85
N THR A 113 13.79 1.40 9.47
CA THR A 113 13.90 0.29 10.42
C THR A 113 15.12 0.48 11.34
N TRP A 114 16.25 0.89 10.77
CA TRP A 114 17.45 1.16 11.56
C TRP A 114 17.26 2.32 12.56
N ILE A 115 16.68 3.43 12.10
CA ILE A 115 16.42 4.61 12.95
C ILE A 115 15.48 4.25 14.10
N VAL A 116 14.37 3.57 13.80
CA VAL A 116 13.31 3.28 14.79
C VAL A 116 13.75 2.19 15.78
N TYR A 117 14.29 1.08 15.27
CA TYR A 117 14.64 -0.06 16.12
C TYR A 117 16.10 -0.04 16.62
N LYS A 118 16.91 0.94 16.19
CA LYS A 118 18.34 1.06 16.51
C LYS A 118 19.17 -0.19 16.23
N LYS A 119 18.63 -1.13 15.45
CA LYS A 119 19.31 -2.36 15.01
C LYS A 119 19.77 -2.20 13.57
N LYS A 120 21.08 -2.35 13.34
CA LYS A 120 21.66 -2.25 12.00
C LYS A 120 21.10 -3.36 11.09
N PRO A 121 20.45 -3.03 9.96
CA PRO A 121 19.98 -4.04 9.02
C PRO A 121 21.14 -4.85 8.45
N HIS A 122 20.87 -6.08 8.10
CA HIS A 122 21.83 -6.91 7.36
C HIS A 122 22.15 -6.27 6.00
N ALA A 123 23.39 -6.32 5.55
CA ALA A 123 23.80 -5.82 4.23
C ALA A 123 22.92 -6.40 3.09
N ALA A 124 22.48 -7.65 3.23
CA ALA A 124 21.55 -8.29 2.30
C ALA A 124 20.23 -7.52 2.13
N ALA A 125 19.74 -6.81 3.14
CA ALA A 125 18.51 -6.02 3.03
C ALA A 125 18.68 -4.79 2.11
N PHE A 126 19.87 -4.17 2.12
CA PHE A 126 20.20 -3.06 1.22
C PHE A 126 20.39 -3.54 -0.21
N ILE A 127 21.05 -4.70 -0.40
CA ILE A 127 21.25 -5.32 -1.71
C ILE A 127 19.90 -5.69 -2.31
N ALA A 128 19.02 -6.34 -1.54
CA ALA A 128 17.66 -6.69 -1.99
C ALA A 128 16.85 -5.45 -2.37
N ALA A 129 16.92 -4.37 -1.57
CA ALA A 129 16.23 -3.12 -1.87
C ALA A 129 16.75 -2.46 -3.16
N LEU A 130 18.04 -2.53 -3.44
CA LEU A 130 18.67 -2.04 -4.68
C LEU A 130 18.23 -2.87 -5.90
N ILE A 131 18.22 -4.20 -5.78
CA ILE A 131 17.80 -5.10 -6.87
C ILE A 131 16.32 -4.87 -7.22
N THR A 132 15.49 -4.45 -6.27
CA THR A 132 14.07 -4.16 -6.52
C THR A 132 13.84 -2.94 -7.43
N LEU A 133 14.86 -2.10 -7.65
CA LEU A 133 14.79 -0.92 -8.53
C LEU A 133 15.21 -1.17 -9.97
N ILE A 134 15.80 -2.32 -10.26
CA ILE A 134 16.24 -2.71 -11.59
C ILE A 134 15.17 -3.56 -12.26
#